data_b865d0442617b8edb660af59df4e31cf
#
_entry.id   b865d0442617b8edb660af59df4e31cf
#
_cell.length_a   1.000
_cell.length_b   1.000
_cell.length_c   1.000
_cell.angle_alpha   90.00
_cell.angle_beta   90.00
_cell.angle_gamma   90.00
#
_symmetry.space_group_name_H-M   'P 1'
#
loop_
_entity.id
_entity.type
_entity.pdbx_description
1 polymer ?
#
loop_
_entity_poly.entity_id
_entity_poly.type
_entity_poly.pdbx_seq_one_letter_code
_entity_poly.pdbx_strand_id
1 'polypeptide(L)'
;MSVMVVTKFDAPASALEELVTGRHKETVLQLRDAAVAAGAIRHVFAEDTDGKLMVVDEWPSLEAFQAFFGTQPAIQQLVADAGVTGPPTTTTYRILDAPDRI
;
A
#
# COMPACT_ATOMS: atom_id res chain seq x y z
N MET A 1 2.21 6.81 18.46
CA MET A 1 2.52 7.73 17.35
C MET A 1 2.48 6.96 16.06
N SER A 2 1.67 7.37 15.09
CA SER A 2 1.56 6.67 13.82
C SER A 2 2.55 7.20 12.78
N VAL A 3 2.79 6.39 11.75
CA VAL A 3 3.64 6.74 10.62
C VAL A 3 2.84 6.65 9.33
N MET A 4 3.18 7.49 8.37
CA MET A 4 2.68 7.40 7.01
C MET A 4 3.76 6.77 6.15
N VAL A 5 3.39 5.74 5.40
CA VAL A 5 4.32 5.03 4.51
C VAL A 5 3.84 5.22 3.09
N VAL A 6 4.68 5.81 2.26
CA VAL A 6 4.39 6.03 0.84
C VAL A 6 5.29 5.12 0.03
N THR A 7 4.69 4.21 -0.73
CA THR A 7 5.42 3.26 -1.57
C THR A 7 5.11 3.58 -3.02
N LYS A 8 6.15 3.82 -3.83
CA LYS A 8 6.02 4.10 -5.26
C LYS A 8 6.56 2.94 -6.07
N PHE A 9 5.83 2.57 -7.12
CA PHE A 9 6.17 1.48 -8.01
C PHE A 9 6.40 2.00 -9.42
N ASP A 10 7.33 1.40 -10.12
CA ASP A 10 7.57 1.73 -11.53
C ASP A 10 6.64 0.92 -12.42
N ALA A 11 5.36 1.27 -12.37
CA ALA A 11 4.31 0.64 -13.17
C ALA A 11 3.13 1.61 -13.31
N PRO A 12 2.33 1.49 -14.38
CA PRO A 12 1.13 2.30 -14.53
C PRO A 12 0.10 1.98 -13.46
N ALA A 13 -0.47 3.00 -12.82
CA ALA A 13 -1.54 2.83 -11.83
C ALA A 13 -2.76 2.13 -12.43
N SER A 14 -3.07 2.40 -13.71
CA SER A 14 -4.21 1.78 -14.41
C SER A 14 -4.12 0.27 -14.46
N ALA A 15 -2.93 -0.31 -14.55
CA ALA A 15 -2.75 -1.76 -14.56
C ALA A 15 -3.19 -2.38 -13.23
N LEU A 16 -2.84 -1.76 -12.12
CA LEU A 16 -3.30 -2.23 -10.80
C LEU A 16 -4.80 -2.02 -10.62
N GLU A 17 -5.32 -0.85 -10.99
CA GLU A 17 -6.73 -0.55 -10.84
C GLU A 17 -7.60 -1.59 -11.55
N GLU A 18 -7.21 -2.00 -12.74
CA GLU A 18 -7.89 -3.04 -13.50
C GLU A 18 -7.87 -4.38 -12.77
N LEU A 19 -6.76 -4.75 -12.14
CA LEU A 19 -6.64 -5.99 -11.38
C LEU A 19 -7.51 -5.99 -10.11
N VAL A 20 -7.46 -4.92 -9.33
CA VAL A 20 -8.15 -4.87 -8.02
C VAL A 20 -9.65 -4.67 -8.16
N THR A 21 -10.12 -4.17 -9.29
CA THR A 21 -11.54 -4.07 -9.60
C THR A 21 -12.05 -5.27 -10.42
N GLY A 22 -11.14 -6.14 -10.86
CA GLY A 22 -11.43 -7.32 -11.69
C GLY A 22 -11.01 -8.61 -11.01
N ARG A 23 -10.08 -9.34 -11.64
CA ARG A 23 -9.73 -10.73 -11.23
C ARG A 23 -9.09 -10.85 -9.84
N HIS A 24 -8.51 -9.78 -9.30
CA HIS A 24 -7.90 -9.79 -7.98
C HIS A 24 -8.72 -9.06 -6.92
N LYS A 25 -9.98 -8.75 -7.22
CA LYS A 25 -10.86 -8.03 -6.28
C LYS A 25 -10.98 -8.75 -4.94
N GLU A 26 -11.24 -10.05 -4.96
CA GLU A 26 -11.38 -10.84 -3.75
C GLU A 26 -10.09 -10.87 -2.94
N THR A 27 -8.96 -11.07 -3.62
CA THR A 27 -7.65 -11.08 -2.99
C THR A 27 -7.35 -9.76 -2.27
N VAL A 28 -7.63 -8.63 -2.92
CA VAL A 28 -7.33 -7.31 -2.32
C VAL A 28 -8.24 -7.01 -1.14
N LEU A 29 -9.49 -7.49 -1.16
CA LEU A 29 -10.38 -7.35 -0.01
C LEU A 29 -9.90 -8.19 1.19
N GLN A 30 -9.40 -9.40 0.93
CA GLN A 30 -8.79 -10.25 1.97
C GLN A 30 -7.53 -9.60 2.56
N LEU A 31 -6.69 -9.03 1.71
CA LEU A 31 -5.50 -8.30 2.16
C LEU A 31 -5.87 -7.09 3.02
N ARG A 32 -6.92 -6.36 2.65
CA ARG A 32 -7.43 -5.25 3.45
C ARG A 32 -7.83 -5.71 4.84
N ASP A 33 -8.58 -6.81 4.93
CA ASP A 33 -9.03 -7.32 6.22
C ASP A 33 -7.84 -7.78 7.08
N ALA A 34 -6.86 -8.43 6.47
CA ALA A 34 -5.63 -8.83 7.16
C ALA A 34 -4.82 -7.63 7.63
N ALA A 35 -4.74 -6.57 6.83
CA ALA A 35 -4.03 -5.35 7.19
C ALA A 35 -4.69 -4.66 8.38
N VAL A 36 -6.02 -4.56 8.39
CA VAL A 36 -6.77 -3.99 9.52
C VAL A 36 -6.52 -4.81 10.79
N ALA A 37 -6.54 -6.13 10.69
CA ALA A 37 -6.25 -7.01 11.84
C ALA A 37 -4.82 -6.84 12.34
N ALA A 38 -3.87 -6.49 11.47
CA ALA A 38 -2.48 -6.24 11.82
C ALA A 38 -2.23 -4.82 12.35
N GLY A 39 -3.24 -3.95 12.34
CA GLY A 39 -3.14 -2.61 12.90
C GLY A 39 -3.15 -1.47 11.90
N ALA A 40 -3.33 -1.72 10.61
CA ALA A 40 -3.40 -0.65 9.61
C ALA A 40 -4.52 0.33 9.94
N ILE A 41 -4.20 1.63 9.87
CA ILE A 41 -5.13 2.71 10.17
C ILE A 41 -5.75 3.26 8.89
N ARG A 42 -4.96 3.32 7.81
CA ARG A 42 -5.38 3.85 6.52
C ARG A 42 -4.60 3.16 5.41
N HIS A 43 -5.28 2.94 4.30
CA HIS A 43 -4.67 2.38 3.10
C HIS A 43 -5.40 2.92 1.88
N VAL A 44 -4.64 3.42 0.90
CA VAL A 44 -5.21 3.85 -0.37
C VAL A 44 -4.19 3.64 -1.48
N PHE A 45 -4.68 3.13 -2.61
CA PHE A 45 -3.92 3.18 -3.87
C PHE A 45 -4.15 4.51 -4.55
N ALA A 46 -3.09 5.06 -5.15
CA ALA A 46 -3.15 6.33 -5.85
C ALA A 46 -2.23 6.30 -7.06
N GLU A 47 -2.30 7.33 -7.88
CA GLU A 47 -1.33 7.54 -8.95
C GLU A 47 -0.68 8.90 -8.77
N ASP A 48 0.59 8.98 -9.17
CA ASP A 48 1.29 10.26 -9.17
C ASP A 48 0.99 11.03 -10.46
N THR A 49 1.60 12.21 -10.61
CA THR A 49 1.37 13.07 -11.79
C THR A 49 1.84 12.45 -13.10
N ASP A 50 2.68 11.42 -13.04
CA ASP A 50 3.16 10.68 -14.21
C ASP A 50 2.33 9.41 -14.48
N GLY A 51 1.24 9.19 -13.72
CA GLY A 51 0.39 8.02 -13.87
C GLY A 51 0.97 6.75 -13.25
N LYS A 52 2.02 6.87 -12.46
CA LYS A 52 2.64 5.72 -11.80
C LYS A 52 1.90 5.34 -10.52
N LEU A 53 1.91 4.04 -10.23
CA LEU A 53 1.27 3.49 -9.05
C LEU A 53 1.97 3.93 -7.77
N MET A 54 1.19 4.33 -6.78
CA MET A 54 1.68 4.52 -5.43
C MET A 54 0.66 4.01 -4.42
N VAL A 55 1.16 3.69 -3.23
CA VAL A 55 0.33 3.27 -2.09
C VAL A 55 0.62 4.21 -0.94
N VAL A 56 -0.43 4.71 -0.30
CA VAL A 56 -0.31 5.57 0.88
C VAL A 56 -0.96 4.84 2.04
N ASP A 57 -0.16 4.53 3.05
CA ASP A 57 -0.61 3.81 4.24
C ASP A 57 -0.34 4.63 5.50
N GLU A 58 -1.17 4.40 6.51
CA GLU A 58 -0.88 4.83 7.88
C GLU A 58 -0.90 3.60 8.78
N TRP A 59 0.16 3.46 9.60
CA TRP A 59 0.36 2.35 10.51
C TRP A 59 0.76 2.85 11.89
N PRO A 60 0.50 2.08 12.97
CA PRO A 60 0.94 2.47 14.30
C PRO A 60 2.45 2.64 14.43
N SER A 61 3.23 1.86 13.65
CA SER A 61 4.68 1.91 13.64
C SER A 61 5.22 1.39 12.31
N LEU A 62 6.46 1.72 12.00
CA LEU A 62 7.14 1.17 10.82
C LEU A 62 7.32 -0.34 10.93
N GLU A 63 7.59 -0.86 12.13
CA GLU A 63 7.75 -2.29 12.37
C GLU A 63 6.47 -3.06 12.03
N ALA A 64 5.30 -2.51 12.40
CA ALA A 64 4.01 -3.13 12.08
C ALA A 64 3.79 -3.22 10.58
N PHE A 65 4.12 -2.17 9.84
CA PHE A 65 4.06 -2.16 8.38
C PHE A 65 4.99 -3.21 7.78
N GLN A 66 6.25 -3.23 8.21
CA GLN A 66 7.25 -4.15 7.67
C GLN A 66 6.88 -5.62 7.95
N ALA A 67 6.39 -5.90 9.15
CA ALA A 67 5.97 -7.24 9.52
C ALA A 67 4.81 -7.73 8.63
N PHE A 68 3.83 -6.87 8.37
CA PHE A 68 2.71 -7.21 7.51
C PHE A 68 3.16 -7.40 6.06
N PHE A 69 3.86 -6.42 5.51
CA PHE A 69 4.27 -6.41 4.10
C PHE A 69 5.18 -7.61 3.78
N GLY A 70 6.06 -7.98 4.70
CA GLY A 70 6.99 -9.09 4.51
C GLY A 70 6.38 -10.48 4.64
N THR A 71 5.13 -10.60 5.14
CA THR A 71 4.50 -11.89 5.40
C THR A 71 3.31 -12.20 4.48
N GLN A 72 3.05 -11.37 3.47
CA GLN A 72 1.89 -11.52 2.59
C GLN A 72 2.32 -11.82 1.15
N PRO A 73 2.45 -13.10 0.78
CA PRO A 73 2.86 -13.46 -0.60
C PRO A 73 1.90 -12.92 -1.67
N ALA A 74 0.62 -12.77 -1.33
CA ALA A 74 -0.39 -12.24 -2.26
C ALA A 74 -0.08 -10.81 -2.71
N ILE A 75 0.59 -10.01 -1.88
CA ILE A 75 1.00 -8.65 -2.26
C ILE A 75 2.01 -8.72 -3.39
N GLN A 76 3.00 -9.59 -3.28
CA GLN A 76 4.04 -9.72 -4.30
C GLN A 76 3.47 -10.24 -5.62
N GLN A 77 2.51 -11.16 -5.55
CA GLN A 77 1.83 -11.66 -6.75
C GLN A 77 1.01 -10.55 -7.41
N LEU A 78 0.29 -9.76 -6.64
CA LEU A 78 -0.49 -8.63 -7.16
C LEU A 78 0.40 -7.61 -7.86
N VAL A 79 1.52 -7.27 -7.24
CA VAL A 79 2.50 -6.31 -7.77
C VAL A 79 3.12 -6.86 -9.07
N ALA A 80 3.48 -8.13 -9.10
CA ALA A 80 4.03 -8.77 -10.30
C ALA A 80 3.01 -8.78 -11.44
N ASP A 81 1.75 -9.08 -11.15
CA ASP A 81 0.68 -9.11 -12.16
C ASP A 81 0.38 -7.71 -12.69
N ALA A 82 0.65 -6.66 -11.91
CA ALA A 82 0.52 -5.27 -12.36
C ALA A 82 1.69 -4.81 -13.25
N GLY A 83 2.68 -5.66 -13.46
CA GLY A 83 3.82 -5.35 -14.33
C GLY A 83 4.97 -4.63 -13.67
N VAL A 84 5.04 -4.64 -12.35
CA VAL A 84 6.17 -4.04 -11.63
C VAL A 84 7.42 -4.89 -11.86
N THR A 85 8.51 -4.27 -12.32
CA THR A 85 9.73 -4.95 -12.72
C THR A 85 10.92 -4.70 -11.81
N GLY A 86 10.82 -3.81 -10.85
CA GLY A 86 11.92 -3.47 -9.95
C GLY A 86 11.45 -3.27 -8.52
N PRO A 87 12.37 -3.04 -7.59
CA PRO A 87 12.01 -2.79 -6.20
C PRO A 87 11.28 -1.45 -6.09
N PRO A 88 10.26 -1.38 -5.21
CA PRO A 88 9.57 -0.12 -4.97
C PRO A 88 10.44 0.85 -4.17
N THR A 89 10.12 2.13 -4.26
CA THR A 89 10.72 3.16 -3.42
C THR A 89 9.76 3.45 -2.27
N THR A 90 10.23 3.26 -1.04
CA THR A 90 9.41 3.49 0.17
C THR A 90 9.94 4.67 0.95
N THR A 91 9.06 5.61 1.28
CA THR A 91 9.39 6.76 2.11
C THR A 91 8.46 6.76 3.32
N THR A 92 9.02 6.97 4.50
CA THR A 92 8.28 6.94 5.76
C THR A 92 8.28 8.34 6.38
N TYR A 93 7.11 8.76 6.85
CA TYR A 93 6.90 10.06 7.48
C TYR A 93 6.30 9.86 8.86
N ARG A 94 6.82 10.59 9.84
CA ARG A 94 6.21 10.63 11.16
C ARG A 94 5.01 11.57 11.11
N ILE A 95 3.84 11.09 11.51
CA ILE A 95 2.64 11.92 11.57
C ILE A 95 2.71 12.75 12.86
N LEU A 96 2.50 14.06 12.72
CA LEU A 96 2.51 14.97 13.85
C LEU A 96 1.20 14.86 14.63
N ASP A 97 1.31 15.02 15.93
CA ASP A 97 0.15 15.03 16.83
C ASP A 97 -0.44 16.45 16.90
N ALA A 98 -1.13 16.83 15.82
CA ALA A 98 -1.69 18.17 15.68
C ALA A 98 -3.22 18.13 15.86
N PRO A 99 -3.82 19.14 16.53
CA PRO A 99 -5.24 19.10 16.86
C PRO A 99 -6.18 19.30 15.66
N ASP A 100 -5.66 19.80 14.53
CA ASP A 100 -6.44 20.04 13.31
C ASP A 100 -6.47 18.84 12.37
N ARG A 101 -5.95 17.72 12.78
CA ARG A 101 -5.88 16.52 11.94
C ARG A 101 -7.29 15.97 11.66
N ILE A 102 -7.51 15.61 10.39
CA ILE A 102 -8.72 14.93 9.93
C ILE A 102 -8.41 13.47 9.66
#